data_8028b1695e63a719b9ad3e063f560e5e
#
_entry.id   8028b1695e63a719b9ad3e063f560e5e
#
_cell.length_a   1.000
_cell.length_b   1.000
_cell.length_c   1.000
_cell.angle_alpha   90.00
_cell.angle_beta   90.00
_cell.angle_gamma   90.00
#
_symmetry.space_group_name_H-M   'P 1'
#
loop_
_entity.id
_entity.type
_entity.pdbx_description
1 polymer ?
#
loop_
_entity_poly.entity_id
_entity_poly.type
_entity_poly.pdbx_seq_one_letter_code
_entity_poly.pdbx_strand_id
1 'polypeptide(L)'
;MDIKKISVIGATGLLGQPVTRRLIEAGVQVRILARDPERAAELFPNAEVQQADVFDQDSLESGLADQDAVYLNLSTRQDESPDDPHTETDGMKNILAAADTTGVKRVLFISSLVQRYQGMNGFHWWAFDVKQQAIELVKQSGIHYTIFYPSSFMENYYGGYLQGEKLMLVGESKQPMYFIAGDDYANQVVESIRIADDQNYEYVVQGPEAYTLEEAADIFQENYPHGELKKSRIPLWLLKTLSLFKQEFKYGAKILEALNNYPEEFEAEETWEEL
;
A
#
# COMPACT_ATOMS: atom_id res chain seq x y z
N MET A 1 -8.04 13.01 -19.35
CA MET A 1 -8.19 11.57 -19.71
C MET A 1 -9.52 11.08 -19.15
N ASP A 2 -10.31 10.28 -19.87
CA ASP A 2 -11.61 9.79 -19.34
C ASP A 2 -11.41 8.31 -18.90
N ILE A 3 -11.30 8.08 -17.59
CA ILE A 3 -11.10 6.76 -16.99
C ILE A 3 -12.44 6.25 -16.47
N LYS A 4 -13.01 5.28 -17.16
CA LYS A 4 -14.31 4.65 -16.81
C LYS A 4 -14.16 3.22 -16.34
N LYS A 5 -13.13 2.53 -16.82
CA LYS A 5 -12.86 1.12 -16.53
C LYS A 5 -11.49 0.99 -15.89
N ILE A 6 -11.42 0.32 -14.75
CA ILE A 6 -10.16 0.13 -14.03
C ILE A 6 -10.01 -1.32 -13.58
N SER A 7 -8.87 -1.92 -13.87
CA SER A 7 -8.48 -3.17 -13.22
C SER A 7 -7.80 -2.87 -11.88
N VAL A 8 -8.13 -3.66 -10.86
CA VAL A 8 -7.54 -3.54 -9.52
C VAL A 8 -6.77 -4.81 -9.18
N ILE A 9 -5.45 -4.67 -8.96
CA ILE A 9 -4.59 -5.75 -8.45
C ILE A 9 -4.31 -5.49 -6.97
N GLY A 10 -4.58 -6.49 -6.12
CA GLY A 10 -4.45 -6.36 -4.66
C GLY A 10 -5.72 -5.87 -3.95
N ALA A 11 -6.90 -5.97 -4.59
CA ALA A 11 -8.20 -5.53 -4.07
C ALA A 11 -8.57 -6.15 -2.71
N THR A 12 -8.13 -7.37 -2.42
CA THR A 12 -8.48 -8.11 -1.18
C THR A 12 -7.59 -7.75 0.01
N GLY A 13 -6.55 -6.93 -0.20
CA GLY A 13 -5.64 -6.47 0.84
C GLY A 13 -6.25 -5.41 1.75
N LEU A 14 -5.55 -5.11 2.86
CA LEU A 14 -5.99 -4.13 3.87
C LEU A 14 -6.38 -2.77 3.26
N LEU A 15 -5.54 -2.26 2.37
CA LEU A 15 -5.73 -0.96 1.70
C LEU A 15 -6.43 -1.08 0.34
N GLY A 16 -6.35 -2.24 -0.30
CA GLY A 16 -7.06 -2.49 -1.56
C GLY A 16 -8.57 -2.52 -1.40
N GLN A 17 -9.07 -2.98 -0.24
CA GLN A 17 -10.51 -3.07 0.01
C GLN A 17 -11.20 -1.70 0.05
N PRO A 18 -10.76 -0.69 0.84
CA PRO A 18 -11.39 0.62 0.84
C PRO A 18 -11.33 1.28 -0.55
N VAL A 19 -10.19 1.23 -1.23
CA VAL A 19 -10.05 1.79 -2.58
C VAL A 19 -11.00 1.12 -3.57
N THR A 20 -11.07 -0.22 -3.58
CA THR A 20 -11.97 -0.95 -4.48
C THR A 20 -13.44 -0.61 -4.24
N ARG A 21 -13.89 -0.54 -2.96
CA ARG A 21 -15.25 -0.13 -2.62
C ARG A 21 -15.54 1.28 -3.11
N ARG A 22 -14.62 2.21 -2.85
CA ARG A 22 -14.82 3.61 -3.20
C ARG A 22 -14.86 3.85 -4.70
N LEU A 23 -14.05 3.13 -5.49
CA LEU A 23 -14.11 3.13 -6.96
C LEU A 23 -15.49 2.66 -7.47
N ILE A 24 -16.01 1.56 -6.92
CA ILE A 24 -17.33 1.03 -7.27
C ILE A 24 -18.43 2.04 -6.90
N GLU A 25 -18.39 2.61 -5.70
CA GLU A 25 -19.36 3.63 -5.23
C GLU A 25 -19.33 4.90 -6.07
N ALA A 26 -18.17 5.27 -6.58
CA ALA A 26 -17.99 6.39 -7.50
C ALA A 26 -18.51 6.11 -8.93
N GLY A 27 -18.98 4.89 -9.21
CA GLY A 27 -19.54 4.50 -10.51
C GLY A 27 -18.50 4.07 -11.54
N VAL A 28 -17.25 3.83 -11.12
CA VAL A 28 -16.20 3.28 -11.98
C VAL A 28 -16.48 1.79 -12.22
N GLN A 29 -16.33 1.33 -13.45
CA GLN A 29 -16.41 -0.09 -13.78
C GLN A 29 -15.14 -0.79 -13.33
N VAL A 30 -15.21 -1.52 -12.22
CA VAL A 30 -14.07 -2.19 -11.62
C VAL A 30 -14.00 -3.65 -12.03
N ARG A 31 -12.84 -4.07 -12.55
CA ARG A 31 -12.45 -5.48 -12.71
C ARG A 31 -11.38 -5.81 -11.67
N ILE A 32 -11.62 -6.81 -10.83
CA ILE A 32 -10.66 -7.28 -9.84
C ILE A 32 -9.84 -8.41 -10.42
N LEU A 33 -8.52 -8.24 -10.42
CA LEU A 33 -7.57 -9.29 -10.80
C LEU A 33 -7.00 -9.91 -9.53
N ALA A 34 -7.34 -11.17 -9.29
CA ALA A 34 -6.98 -11.86 -8.03
C ALA A 34 -6.49 -13.28 -8.27
N ARG A 35 -5.53 -13.74 -7.46
CA ARG A 35 -5.09 -15.15 -7.45
C ARG A 35 -6.18 -16.08 -6.91
N ASP A 36 -6.96 -15.57 -5.95
CA ASP A 36 -8.11 -16.23 -5.35
C ASP A 36 -9.37 -15.44 -5.72
N PRO A 37 -10.03 -15.81 -6.85
CA PRO A 37 -11.21 -15.10 -7.32
C PRO A 37 -12.45 -15.36 -6.45
N GLU A 38 -12.53 -16.49 -5.74
CA GLU A 38 -13.66 -16.81 -4.86
C GLU A 38 -13.69 -15.83 -3.68
N ARG A 39 -12.56 -15.65 -3.01
CA ARG A 39 -12.42 -14.66 -1.93
C ARG A 39 -12.70 -13.23 -2.42
N ALA A 40 -12.26 -12.87 -3.61
CA ALA A 40 -12.53 -11.56 -4.17
C ALA A 40 -14.03 -11.35 -4.43
N ALA A 41 -14.72 -12.35 -4.99
CA ALA A 41 -16.15 -12.30 -5.24
C ALA A 41 -16.99 -12.24 -3.95
N GLU A 42 -16.56 -12.91 -2.88
CA GLU A 42 -17.19 -12.79 -1.56
C GLU A 42 -17.13 -11.36 -0.99
N LEU A 43 -15.98 -10.69 -1.14
CA LEU A 43 -15.77 -9.32 -0.67
C LEU A 43 -16.45 -8.26 -1.54
N PHE A 44 -16.57 -8.54 -2.84
CA PHE A 44 -17.07 -7.60 -3.86
C PHE A 44 -18.07 -8.28 -4.80
N PRO A 45 -19.27 -8.66 -4.31
CA PRO A 45 -20.22 -9.47 -5.07
C PRO A 45 -20.79 -8.79 -6.33
N ASN A 46 -20.62 -7.47 -6.44
CA ASN A 46 -21.10 -6.68 -7.57
C ASN A 46 -19.97 -6.27 -8.55
N ALA A 47 -18.74 -6.69 -8.31
CA ALA A 47 -17.60 -6.40 -9.19
C ALA A 47 -17.37 -7.55 -10.17
N GLU A 48 -16.81 -7.23 -11.34
CA GLU A 48 -16.24 -8.24 -12.22
C GLU A 48 -14.96 -8.78 -11.57
N VAL A 49 -14.85 -10.09 -11.42
CA VAL A 49 -13.66 -10.75 -10.86
C VAL A 49 -13.08 -11.72 -11.88
N GLN A 50 -11.78 -11.60 -12.10
CA GLN A 50 -11.03 -12.48 -12.99
C GLN A 50 -9.82 -13.04 -12.27
N GLN A 51 -9.52 -14.33 -12.49
CA GLN A 51 -8.30 -14.93 -11.98
C GLN A 51 -7.10 -14.39 -12.75
N ALA A 52 -6.09 -13.91 -12.04
CA ALA A 52 -4.81 -13.51 -12.61
C ALA A 52 -3.68 -13.64 -11.58
N ASP A 53 -2.47 -13.92 -12.06
CA ASP A 53 -1.25 -13.91 -11.28
C ASP A 53 -0.27 -12.92 -11.91
N VAL A 54 0.39 -12.09 -11.08
CA VAL A 54 1.36 -11.10 -11.55
C VAL A 54 2.60 -11.74 -12.20
N PHE A 55 2.80 -13.04 -12.01
CA PHE A 55 3.86 -13.81 -12.66
C PHE A 55 3.38 -14.55 -13.93
N ASP A 56 2.12 -14.40 -14.32
CA ASP A 56 1.53 -15.00 -15.52
C ASP A 56 1.08 -13.90 -16.50
N GLN A 57 1.88 -13.69 -17.54
CA GLN A 57 1.69 -12.64 -18.53
C GLN A 57 0.35 -12.77 -19.26
N ASP A 58 -0.05 -13.99 -19.66
CA ASP A 58 -1.28 -14.22 -20.42
C ASP A 58 -2.52 -13.87 -19.59
N SER A 59 -2.50 -14.21 -18.29
CA SER A 59 -3.57 -13.85 -17.37
C SER A 59 -3.68 -12.35 -17.16
N LEU A 60 -2.55 -11.62 -17.12
CA LEU A 60 -2.52 -10.17 -17.01
C LEU A 60 -3.03 -9.48 -18.27
N GLU A 61 -2.61 -9.90 -19.46
CA GLU A 61 -3.09 -9.35 -20.72
C GLU A 61 -4.60 -9.54 -20.87
N SER A 62 -5.10 -10.74 -20.56
CA SER A 62 -6.54 -11.01 -20.53
C SER A 62 -7.28 -10.10 -19.52
N GLY A 63 -6.70 -9.91 -18.33
CA GLY A 63 -7.30 -9.11 -17.25
C GLY A 63 -7.28 -7.61 -17.50
N LEU A 64 -6.29 -7.11 -18.25
CA LEU A 64 -6.14 -5.70 -18.59
C LEU A 64 -6.78 -5.32 -19.93
N ALA A 65 -7.27 -6.29 -20.69
CA ALA A 65 -7.95 -6.02 -21.96
C ALA A 65 -9.18 -5.12 -21.75
N ASP A 66 -9.31 -4.09 -22.61
CA ASP A 66 -10.41 -3.11 -22.56
C ASP A 66 -10.49 -2.27 -21.27
N GLN A 67 -9.40 -2.14 -20.54
CA GLN A 67 -9.32 -1.26 -19.36
C GLN A 67 -8.66 0.07 -19.71
N ASP A 68 -9.15 1.16 -19.11
CA ASP A 68 -8.55 2.50 -19.25
C ASP A 68 -7.35 2.66 -18.33
N ALA A 69 -7.40 2.08 -17.12
CA ALA A 69 -6.37 2.18 -16.11
C ALA A 69 -6.21 0.89 -15.31
N VAL A 70 -5.09 0.81 -14.57
CA VAL A 70 -4.87 -0.22 -13.56
C VAL A 70 -4.45 0.41 -12.24
N TYR A 71 -5.07 -0.02 -11.14
CA TYR A 71 -4.66 0.33 -9.78
C TYR A 71 -3.90 -0.84 -9.15
N LEU A 72 -2.71 -0.53 -8.64
CA LEU A 72 -1.76 -1.49 -8.10
C LEU A 72 -1.56 -1.30 -6.60
N ASN A 73 -2.04 -2.24 -5.80
CA ASN A 73 -1.77 -2.36 -4.37
C ASN A 73 -0.90 -3.60 -4.12
N LEU A 74 0.36 -3.48 -4.51
CA LEU A 74 1.35 -4.54 -4.37
C LEU A 74 2.12 -4.39 -3.07
N SER A 75 2.59 -5.50 -2.53
CA SER A 75 3.51 -5.51 -1.40
C SER A 75 4.44 -6.72 -1.44
N THR A 76 5.66 -6.52 -0.98
CA THR A 76 6.58 -7.60 -0.66
C THR A 76 6.02 -8.42 0.50
N ARG A 77 6.01 -9.74 0.40
CA ARG A 77 5.54 -10.62 1.48
C ARG A 77 6.58 -10.69 2.60
N GLN A 78 6.10 -10.90 3.82
CA GLN A 78 6.97 -10.94 5.01
C GLN A 78 7.89 -12.16 5.05
N ASP A 79 7.57 -13.21 4.31
CA ASP A 79 8.34 -14.45 4.19
C ASP A 79 9.34 -14.46 3.02
N GLU A 80 9.33 -13.43 2.17
CA GLU A 80 10.27 -13.29 1.05
C GLU A 80 11.70 -12.99 1.51
N SER A 81 12.66 -13.43 0.72
CA SER A 81 14.09 -13.14 0.82
C SER A 81 14.57 -12.30 -0.37
N PRO A 82 15.75 -11.65 -0.31
CA PRO A 82 16.25 -10.80 -1.40
C PRO A 82 16.38 -11.47 -2.76
N ASP A 83 16.53 -12.81 -2.78
CA ASP A 83 16.76 -13.59 -3.98
C ASP A 83 15.47 -14.18 -4.58
N ASP A 84 14.34 -13.98 -3.92
CA ASP A 84 13.03 -14.46 -4.41
C ASP A 84 12.48 -13.53 -5.50
N PRO A 85 11.61 -14.02 -6.40
CA PRO A 85 10.83 -13.16 -7.27
C PRO A 85 9.89 -12.27 -6.46
N HIS A 86 9.91 -10.95 -6.69
CA HIS A 86 9.10 -10.00 -5.97
C HIS A 86 7.91 -9.49 -6.80
N THR A 87 6.74 -9.41 -6.16
CA THR A 87 5.55 -8.84 -6.81
C THR A 87 5.76 -7.38 -7.24
N GLU A 88 6.51 -6.61 -6.43
CA GLU A 88 6.76 -5.18 -6.68
C GLU A 88 7.86 -4.91 -7.72
N THR A 89 8.63 -5.91 -8.17
CA THR A 89 9.61 -5.74 -9.26
C THR A 89 9.33 -6.67 -10.42
N ASP A 90 9.38 -7.99 -10.21
CA ASP A 90 9.17 -8.94 -11.32
C ASP A 90 7.71 -8.99 -11.74
N GLY A 91 6.78 -8.98 -10.77
CA GLY A 91 5.36 -8.83 -11.05
C GLY A 91 5.03 -7.48 -11.71
N MET A 92 5.65 -6.37 -11.24
CA MET A 92 5.47 -5.05 -11.84
C MET A 92 5.90 -5.01 -13.31
N LYS A 93 7.04 -5.61 -13.67
CA LYS A 93 7.50 -5.70 -15.07
C LYS A 93 6.45 -6.37 -15.97
N ASN A 94 5.88 -7.49 -15.50
CA ASN A 94 4.85 -8.21 -16.24
C ASN A 94 3.55 -7.37 -16.37
N ILE A 95 3.13 -6.71 -15.27
CA ILE A 95 1.95 -5.84 -15.30
C ILE A 95 2.14 -4.70 -16.29
N LEU A 96 3.28 -4.03 -16.28
CA LEU A 96 3.56 -2.90 -17.17
C LEU A 96 3.65 -3.36 -18.64
N ALA A 97 4.24 -4.53 -18.91
CA ALA A 97 4.28 -5.11 -20.25
C ALA A 97 2.87 -5.46 -20.77
N ALA A 98 2.03 -6.06 -19.91
CA ALA A 98 0.64 -6.35 -20.24
C ALA A 98 -0.19 -5.06 -20.45
N ALA A 99 0.04 -4.04 -19.61
CA ALA A 99 -0.61 -2.73 -19.73
C ALA A 99 -0.27 -2.02 -21.05
N ASP A 100 0.99 -2.07 -21.47
CA ASP A 100 1.43 -1.53 -22.76
C ASP A 100 0.79 -2.31 -23.93
N THR A 101 0.83 -3.64 -23.89
CA THR A 101 0.23 -4.51 -24.92
C THR A 101 -1.28 -4.27 -25.09
N THR A 102 -2.00 -4.06 -23.99
CA THR A 102 -3.47 -3.91 -23.98
C THR A 102 -3.91 -2.45 -24.13
N GLY A 103 -2.99 -1.50 -24.14
CA GLY A 103 -3.28 -0.08 -24.34
C GLY A 103 -3.89 0.60 -23.10
N VAL A 104 -3.56 0.13 -21.90
CA VAL A 104 -3.89 0.82 -20.63
C VAL A 104 -3.25 2.20 -20.64
N LYS A 105 -4.03 3.24 -20.34
CA LYS A 105 -3.62 4.63 -20.47
C LYS A 105 -2.94 5.17 -19.20
N ARG A 106 -3.27 4.60 -18.02
CA ARG A 106 -2.74 5.07 -16.73
C ARG A 106 -2.52 3.93 -15.74
N VAL A 107 -1.39 3.99 -15.06
CA VAL A 107 -1.07 3.17 -13.90
C VAL A 107 -1.22 4.01 -12.63
N LEU A 108 -2.05 3.58 -11.69
CA LEU A 108 -2.13 4.13 -10.34
C LEU A 108 -1.41 3.16 -9.40
N PHE A 109 -0.42 3.64 -8.66
CA PHE A 109 0.43 2.79 -7.83
C PHE A 109 0.58 3.34 -6.42
N ILE A 110 0.27 2.52 -5.42
CA ILE A 110 0.58 2.84 -4.02
C ILE A 110 1.97 2.32 -3.67
N SER A 111 2.86 3.23 -3.30
CA SER A 111 4.17 2.93 -2.74
C SER A 111 4.17 3.15 -1.23
N SER A 112 5.16 3.85 -0.66
CA SER A 112 5.27 4.14 0.77
C SER A 112 6.23 5.30 0.99
N LEU A 113 5.87 6.24 1.87
CA LEU A 113 6.73 7.37 2.20
C LEU A 113 7.97 6.91 3.00
N VAL A 114 7.81 5.98 3.93
CA VAL A 114 8.88 5.50 4.81
C VAL A 114 10.04 4.81 4.06
N GLN A 115 9.85 4.40 2.80
CA GLN A 115 10.96 3.87 1.99
C GLN A 115 12.08 4.91 1.77
N ARG A 116 11.78 6.21 1.94
CA ARG A 116 12.78 7.29 1.90
C ARG A 116 13.79 7.21 3.06
N TYR A 117 13.53 6.39 4.07
CA TYR A 117 14.50 6.11 5.15
C TYR A 117 15.71 5.30 4.69
N GLN A 118 15.65 4.67 3.50
CA GLN A 118 16.76 3.94 2.89
C GLN A 118 18.01 4.84 2.78
N GLY A 119 19.14 4.37 3.32
CA GLY A 119 20.41 5.10 3.37
C GLY A 119 20.54 6.08 4.55
N MET A 120 19.45 6.47 5.22
CA MET A 120 19.52 7.35 6.39
C MET A 120 20.11 6.62 7.60
N ASN A 121 21.00 7.30 8.34
CA ASN A 121 21.64 6.75 9.55
C ASN A 121 22.27 5.36 9.37
N GLY A 122 22.71 5.03 8.15
CA GLY A 122 23.27 3.71 7.81
C GLY A 122 22.22 2.59 7.71
N PHE A 123 20.93 2.93 7.67
CA PHE A 123 19.87 1.96 7.47
C PHE A 123 19.86 1.48 6.02
N HIS A 124 19.87 0.15 5.84
CA HIS A 124 19.71 -0.51 4.55
C HIS A 124 18.81 -1.72 4.69
N TRP A 125 17.82 -1.80 3.78
CA TRP A 125 16.90 -2.92 3.73
C TRP A 125 16.46 -3.21 2.29
N TRP A 126 16.70 -4.44 1.84
CA TRP A 126 16.40 -4.87 0.48
C TRP A 126 14.95 -4.62 0.03
N ALA A 127 13.97 -4.74 0.96
CA ALA A 127 12.57 -4.47 0.61
C ALA A 127 12.31 -3.00 0.25
N PHE A 128 13.13 -2.06 0.76
CA PHE A 128 13.07 -0.67 0.31
C PHE A 128 13.76 -0.48 -1.04
N ASP A 129 14.80 -1.24 -1.35
CA ASP A 129 15.39 -1.26 -2.71
C ASP A 129 14.36 -1.76 -3.73
N VAL A 130 13.59 -2.81 -3.39
CA VAL A 130 12.49 -3.33 -4.20
C VAL A 130 11.43 -2.25 -4.45
N LYS A 131 11.01 -1.52 -3.41
CA LYS A 131 10.04 -0.41 -3.55
C LYS A 131 10.55 0.73 -4.43
N GLN A 132 11.80 1.11 -4.28
CA GLN A 132 12.43 2.14 -5.12
C GLN A 132 12.53 1.69 -6.58
N GLN A 133 12.88 0.43 -6.81
CA GLN A 133 12.89 -0.15 -8.17
C GLN A 133 11.48 -0.19 -8.78
N ALA A 134 10.44 -0.50 -8.00
CA ALA A 134 9.06 -0.48 -8.48
C ALA A 134 8.65 0.92 -8.96
N ILE A 135 9.00 1.97 -8.21
CA ILE A 135 8.76 3.37 -8.60
C ILE A 135 9.45 3.68 -9.93
N GLU A 136 10.73 3.32 -10.06
CA GLU A 136 11.50 3.55 -11.28
C GLU A 136 10.91 2.79 -12.49
N LEU A 137 10.47 1.55 -12.30
CA LEU A 137 9.81 0.78 -13.36
C LEU A 137 8.54 1.48 -13.86
N VAL A 138 7.70 1.98 -12.97
CA VAL A 138 6.49 2.73 -13.33
C VAL A 138 6.87 4.00 -14.09
N LYS A 139 7.82 4.79 -13.59
CA LYS A 139 8.28 6.04 -14.24
C LYS A 139 8.88 5.82 -15.63
N GLN A 140 9.54 4.70 -15.85
CA GLN A 140 10.19 4.36 -17.12
C GLN A 140 9.28 3.61 -18.10
N SER A 141 8.05 3.25 -17.70
CA SER A 141 7.14 2.43 -18.51
C SER A 141 6.65 3.09 -19.80
N GLY A 142 6.67 4.42 -19.86
CA GLY A 142 6.06 5.19 -20.94
C GLY A 142 4.54 5.34 -20.83
N ILE A 143 3.90 4.71 -19.84
CA ILE A 143 2.47 4.83 -19.53
C ILE A 143 2.30 5.98 -18.55
N HIS A 144 1.24 6.80 -18.68
CA HIS A 144 0.95 7.81 -17.67
C HIS A 144 0.71 7.19 -16.32
N TYR A 145 1.16 7.86 -15.26
CA TYR A 145 1.05 7.30 -13.93
C TYR A 145 0.56 8.31 -12.88
N THR A 146 0.02 7.76 -11.80
CA THR A 146 -0.18 8.44 -10.53
C THR A 146 0.43 7.56 -9.44
N ILE A 147 1.47 8.05 -8.76
CA ILE A 147 2.12 7.34 -7.66
C ILE A 147 1.75 8.00 -6.35
N PHE A 148 1.27 7.20 -5.39
CA PHE A 148 0.95 7.65 -4.06
C PHE A 148 2.02 7.18 -3.06
N TYR A 149 2.48 8.10 -2.22
CA TYR A 149 3.45 7.86 -1.15
C TYR A 149 2.78 8.06 0.21
N PRO A 150 2.02 7.08 0.69
CA PRO A 150 1.37 7.22 1.98
C PRO A 150 2.35 7.14 3.14
N SER A 151 2.02 7.88 4.19
CA SER A 151 2.53 7.70 5.54
C SER A 151 1.93 6.42 6.15
N SER A 152 1.77 6.37 7.46
CA SER A 152 1.19 5.22 8.15
C SER A 152 -0.33 5.23 8.08
N PHE A 153 -0.94 4.05 7.89
CA PHE A 153 -2.39 3.91 7.89
C PHE A 153 -2.93 3.58 9.28
N MET A 154 -4.07 4.19 9.65
CA MET A 154 -4.75 3.92 10.93
C MET A 154 -5.17 2.46 11.06
N GLU A 155 -5.51 1.80 9.95
CA GLU A 155 -5.89 0.39 9.87
C GLU A 155 -4.80 -0.56 10.34
N ASN A 156 -3.54 -0.13 10.37
CA ASN A 156 -2.44 -0.92 10.92
C ASN A 156 -2.67 -1.30 12.39
N TYR A 157 -3.43 -0.49 13.15
CA TYR A 157 -3.77 -0.82 14.52
C TYR A 157 -4.67 -2.05 14.61
N TYR A 158 -5.62 -2.23 13.70
CA TYR A 158 -6.43 -3.44 13.60
C TYR A 158 -5.67 -4.63 12.99
N GLY A 159 -4.90 -4.37 11.93
CA GLY A 159 -4.28 -5.43 11.14
C GLY A 159 -2.94 -5.95 11.69
N GLY A 160 -2.21 -5.12 12.45
CA GLY A 160 -0.83 -5.45 12.86
C GLY A 160 -0.58 -5.38 14.36
N TYR A 161 -1.14 -4.39 15.04
CA TYR A 161 -0.85 -4.15 16.46
C TYR A 161 -1.86 -4.81 17.41
N LEU A 162 -3.10 -5.05 16.99
CA LEU A 162 -4.14 -5.66 17.83
C LEU A 162 -4.03 -7.19 17.83
N GLN A 163 -3.83 -7.79 19.01
CA GLN A 163 -3.80 -9.23 19.24
C GLN A 163 -4.75 -9.61 20.37
N GLY A 164 -5.96 -10.03 20.03
CA GLY A 164 -7.04 -10.22 20.97
C GLY A 164 -7.40 -8.92 21.69
N GLU A 165 -7.31 -8.89 23.02
CA GLU A 165 -7.56 -7.70 23.84
C GLU A 165 -6.28 -6.88 24.13
N LYS A 166 -5.20 -7.15 23.42
CA LYS A 166 -3.91 -6.48 23.64
C LYS A 166 -3.48 -5.69 22.43
N LEU A 167 -3.08 -4.46 22.66
CA LEU A 167 -2.41 -3.61 21.68
C LEU A 167 -0.89 -3.75 21.88
N MET A 168 -0.25 -4.42 20.93
CA MET A 168 1.15 -4.84 21.01
C MET A 168 2.04 -3.83 20.25
N LEU A 169 2.63 -2.87 20.96
CA LEU A 169 3.58 -1.94 20.38
C LEU A 169 5.00 -2.54 20.39
N VAL A 170 5.80 -2.24 19.37
CA VAL A 170 7.17 -2.74 19.27
C VAL A 170 8.15 -1.58 19.13
N GLY A 171 9.12 -1.57 20.04
CA GLY A 171 10.09 -0.48 20.09
C GLY A 171 9.48 0.80 20.68
N GLU A 172 10.02 1.93 20.28
CA GLU A 172 9.61 3.26 20.73
C GLU A 172 9.70 4.21 19.54
N SER A 173 8.62 4.89 19.22
CA SER A 173 8.62 5.89 18.16
C SER A 173 9.40 7.11 18.60
N LYS A 174 10.41 7.49 17.82
CA LYS A 174 11.23 8.68 18.08
C LYS A 174 10.74 9.90 17.30
N GLN A 175 10.01 9.63 16.24
CA GLN A 175 9.48 10.64 15.34
C GLN A 175 7.97 10.48 15.20
N PRO A 176 7.20 11.56 15.17
CA PRO A 176 5.78 11.49 14.84
C PRO A 176 5.59 11.16 13.36
N MET A 177 4.45 10.56 13.03
CA MET A 177 4.01 10.23 11.67
C MET A 177 2.64 10.81 11.42
N TYR A 178 2.33 11.15 10.18
CA TYR A 178 1.03 11.68 9.77
C TYR A 178 0.10 10.54 9.34
N PHE A 179 -0.58 9.94 10.32
CA PHE A 179 -1.50 8.83 10.06
C PHE A 179 -2.68 9.26 9.20
N ILE A 180 -3.02 8.43 8.20
CA ILE A 180 -4.17 8.62 7.34
C ILE A 180 -5.12 7.42 7.42
N ALA A 181 -6.43 7.66 7.28
CA ALA A 181 -7.41 6.59 7.14
C ALA A 181 -7.43 6.03 5.72
N GLY A 182 -7.65 4.72 5.60
CA GLY A 182 -7.76 4.07 4.29
C GLY A 182 -8.91 4.58 3.44
N ASP A 183 -10.01 5.04 4.09
CA ASP A 183 -11.15 5.65 3.39
C ASP A 183 -10.81 7.04 2.83
N ASP A 184 -10.02 7.87 3.54
CA ASP A 184 -9.56 9.16 3.04
C ASP A 184 -8.61 8.97 1.86
N TYR A 185 -7.67 8.03 1.98
CA TYR A 185 -6.81 7.64 0.87
C TYR A 185 -7.62 7.15 -0.34
N ALA A 186 -8.66 6.34 -0.11
CA ALA A 186 -9.53 5.85 -1.18
C ALA A 186 -10.25 7.00 -1.90
N ASN A 187 -10.67 8.05 -1.17
CA ASN A 187 -11.22 9.26 -1.77
C ASN A 187 -10.20 9.95 -2.67
N GLN A 188 -8.95 10.11 -2.21
CA GLN A 188 -7.87 10.71 -3.00
C GLN A 188 -7.59 9.90 -4.28
N VAL A 189 -7.61 8.57 -4.22
CA VAL A 189 -7.48 7.74 -5.42
C VAL A 189 -8.61 8.00 -6.42
N VAL A 190 -9.86 8.11 -5.96
CA VAL A 190 -11.00 8.42 -6.84
C VAL A 190 -10.88 9.81 -7.44
N GLU A 191 -10.52 10.84 -6.66
CA GLU A 191 -10.34 12.19 -7.19
C GLU A 191 -9.19 12.25 -8.20
N SER A 192 -8.08 11.54 -7.96
CA SER A 192 -6.97 11.48 -8.91
C SER A 192 -7.36 10.92 -10.28
N ILE A 193 -8.38 10.04 -10.34
CA ILE A 193 -8.92 9.54 -11.60
C ILE A 193 -9.75 10.60 -12.30
N ARG A 194 -10.51 11.42 -11.55
CA ARG A 194 -11.39 12.47 -12.10
C ARG A 194 -10.59 13.61 -12.72
N ILE A 195 -9.46 13.98 -12.09
CA ILE A 195 -8.58 15.04 -12.61
C ILE A 195 -7.55 14.53 -13.62
N ALA A 196 -7.48 13.22 -13.87
CA ALA A 196 -6.46 12.60 -14.71
C ALA A 196 -6.47 13.16 -16.14
N ASP A 197 -5.32 13.60 -16.58
CA ASP A 197 -5.02 14.08 -17.93
C ASP A 197 -3.81 13.35 -18.53
N ASP A 198 -3.08 13.95 -19.44
CA ASP A 198 -1.88 13.38 -20.06
C ASP A 198 -0.58 13.80 -19.31
N GLN A 199 -0.68 14.08 -17.98
CA GLN A 199 0.46 14.35 -17.12
C GLN A 199 0.69 13.20 -16.14
N ASN A 200 1.88 13.14 -15.56
CA ASN A 200 2.25 12.21 -14.51
C ASN A 200 2.16 12.90 -13.15
N TYR A 201 1.67 12.19 -12.15
CA TYR A 201 1.44 12.72 -10.80
C TYR A 201 2.12 11.88 -9.73
N GLU A 202 2.61 12.56 -8.70
CA GLU A 202 3.19 11.94 -7.51
C GLU A 202 2.65 12.66 -6.28
N TYR A 203 1.89 11.96 -5.45
CA TYR A 203 1.24 12.54 -4.27
C TYR A 203 1.78 11.95 -2.99
N VAL A 204 2.21 12.82 -2.07
CA VAL A 204 2.45 12.43 -0.68
C VAL A 204 1.12 12.38 0.04
N VAL A 205 0.81 11.24 0.66
CA VAL A 205 -0.48 10.98 1.29
C VAL A 205 -0.31 10.93 2.80
N GLN A 206 -0.77 11.97 3.49
CA GLN A 206 -0.61 12.16 4.93
C GLN A 206 -1.90 12.67 5.52
N GLY A 207 -2.19 12.29 6.77
CA GLY A 207 -3.23 12.92 7.56
C GLY A 207 -2.81 14.31 8.02
N PRO A 208 -3.75 15.11 8.57
CA PRO A 208 -3.49 16.51 8.90
C PRO A 208 -2.64 16.72 10.16
N GLU A 209 -2.53 15.70 11.01
CA GLU A 209 -1.85 15.81 12.31
C GLU A 209 -0.84 14.67 12.48
N ALA A 210 0.29 14.99 13.12
CA ALA A 210 1.35 14.04 13.39
C ALA A 210 1.26 13.48 14.81
N TYR A 211 1.42 12.17 14.94
CA TYR A 211 1.41 11.44 16.20
C TYR A 211 2.55 10.43 16.26
N THR A 212 3.13 10.25 17.43
CA THR A 212 3.96 9.07 17.69
C THR A 212 3.10 7.81 17.69
N LEU A 213 3.71 6.64 17.53
CA LEU A 213 2.98 5.36 17.64
C LEU A 213 2.23 5.23 18.97
N GLU A 214 2.81 5.74 20.05
CA GLU A 214 2.25 5.72 21.39
C GLU A 214 1.00 6.60 21.51
N GLU A 215 1.07 7.85 21.01
CA GLU A 215 -0.05 8.79 21.02
C GLU A 215 -1.21 8.27 20.14
N ALA A 216 -0.91 7.80 18.95
CA ALA A 216 -1.92 7.20 18.08
C ALA A 216 -2.52 5.91 18.68
N ALA A 217 -1.73 5.11 19.41
CA ALA A 217 -2.21 3.95 20.15
C ALA A 217 -3.12 4.34 21.33
N ASP A 218 -2.87 5.47 22.00
CA ASP A 218 -3.75 5.99 23.05
C ASP A 218 -5.10 6.41 22.48
N ILE A 219 -5.10 7.17 21.38
CA ILE A 219 -6.31 7.57 20.65
C ILE A 219 -7.09 6.33 20.16
N PHE A 220 -6.40 5.34 19.61
CA PHE A 220 -7.03 4.09 19.18
C PHE A 220 -7.68 3.34 20.35
N GLN A 221 -6.99 3.24 21.48
CA GLN A 221 -7.49 2.56 22.68
C GLN A 221 -8.73 3.26 23.25
N GLU A 222 -8.72 4.58 23.33
CA GLU A 222 -9.85 5.38 23.83
C GLU A 222 -11.10 5.25 22.95
N ASN A 223 -10.93 5.06 21.65
CA ASN A 223 -12.02 4.95 20.68
C ASN A 223 -12.35 3.51 20.27
N TYR A 224 -11.73 2.50 20.91
CA TYR A 224 -11.96 1.10 20.54
C TYR A 224 -13.35 0.63 20.96
N PRO A 225 -14.22 0.18 20.01
CA PRO A 225 -15.64 -0.05 20.28
C PRO A 225 -15.94 -1.38 20.99
N HIS A 226 -14.95 -2.28 21.14
CA HIS A 226 -15.19 -3.66 21.57
C HIS A 226 -14.68 -3.97 22.99
N GLY A 227 -14.50 -2.96 23.84
CA GLY A 227 -14.08 -3.13 25.23
C GLY A 227 -12.74 -2.49 25.56
N GLU A 228 -12.19 -2.80 26.72
CA GLU A 228 -10.91 -2.25 27.15
C GLU A 228 -9.73 -3.01 26.54
N LEU A 229 -8.80 -2.26 25.95
CA LEU A 229 -7.54 -2.80 25.44
C LEU A 229 -6.42 -2.62 26.46
N LYS A 230 -5.55 -3.64 26.58
CA LYS A 230 -4.33 -3.55 27.36
C LYS A 230 -3.15 -3.26 26.45
N LYS A 231 -2.47 -2.12 26.64
CA LYS A 231 -1.22 -1.84 25.94
C LYS A 231 -0.09 -2.71 26.49
N SER A 232 0.68 -3.30 25.59
CA SER A 232 1.89 -4.06 25.91
C SER A 232 3.00 -3.61 24.95
N ARG A 233 4.24 -3.55 25.43
CA ARG A 233 5.39 -3.16 24.62
C ARG A 233 6.41 -4.29 24.55
N ILE A 234 6.81 -4.60 23.34
CA ILE A 234 7.92 -5.51 23.06
C ILE A 234 9.15 -4.66 22.72
N PRO A 235 10.26 -4.78 23.47
CA PRO A 235 11.49 -4.10 23.11
C PRO A 235 11.99 -4.53 21.72
N LEU A 236 12.43 -3.59 20.89
CA LEU A 236 12.89 -3.89 19.53
C LEU A 236 14.06 -4.89 19.51
N TRP A 237 14.94 -4.88 20.54
CA TRP A 237 16.03 -5.83 20.64
C TRP A 237 15.54 -7.29 20.76
N LEU A 238 14.39 -7.51 21.43
CA LEU A 238 13.83 -8.85 21.56
C LEU A 238 13.30 -9.33 20.19
N LEU A 239 12.63 -8.46 19.43
CA LEU A 239 12.18 -8.78 18.07
C LEU A 239 13.39 -9.06 17.17
N LYS A 240 14.47 -8.25 17.26
CA LYS A 240 15.72 -8.48 16.55
C LYS A 240 16.38 -9.83 16.91
N THR A 241 16.25 -10.29 18.15
CA THR A 241 16.74 -11.61 18.55
C THR A 241 15.92 -12.74 17.95
N LEU A 242 14.57 -12.60 17.96
CA LEU A 242 13.66 -13.56 17.34
C LEU A 242 13.83 -13.62 15.81
N SER A 243 14.23 -12.52 15.20
CA SER A 243 14.50 -12.42 13.75
C SER A 243 15.66 -13.30 13.25
N LEU A 244 16.50 -13.80 14.15
CA LEU A 244 17.55 -14.78 13.82
C LEU A 244 16.95 -16.16 13.45
N PHE A 245 15.71 -16.42 13.83
CA PHE A 245 15.07 -17.74 13.68
C PHE A 245 13.96 -17.77 12.62
N LYS A 246 13.35 -16.60 12.28
CA LYS A 246 12.26 -16.53 11.30
C LYS A 246 12.34 -15.24 10.47
N GLN A 247 12.15 -15.38 9.16
CA GLN A 247 12.20 -14.28 8.19
C GLN A 247 11.12 -13.22 8.47
N GLU A 248 9.91 -13.63 8.84
CA GLU A 248 8.80 -12.73 9.18
C GLU A 248 9.17 -11.74 10.31
N PHE A 249 9.87 -12.22 11.35
CA PHE A 249 10.35 -11.34 12.43
C PHE A 249 11.46 -10.39 11.95
N LYS A 250 12.27 -10.83 10.99
CA LYS A 250 13.31 -9.99 10.39
C LYS A 250 12.67 -8.85 9.58
N TYR A 251 11.64 -9.16 8.79
CA TYR A 251 10.84 -8.19 8.08
C TYR A 251 10.21 -7.18 9.05
N GLY A 252 9.48 -7.68 10.07
CA GLY A 252 8.85 -6.85 11.10
C GLY A 252 9.84 -5.96 11.85
N ALA A 253 11.03 -6.48 12.22
CA ALA A 253 12.06 -5.69 12.89
C ALA A 253 12.58 -4.53 12.02
N LYS A 254 12.76 -4.77 10.72
CA LYS A 254 13.27 -3.76 9.78
C LYS A 254 12.24 -2.66 9.49
N ILE A 255 10.99 -3.02 9.22
CA ILE A 255 9.94 -2.01 8.98
C ILE A 255 9.69 -1.16 10.23
N LEU A 256 9.66 -1.76 11.41
CA LEU A 256 9.47 -1.04 12.67
C LEU A 256 10.68 -0.16 13.03
N GLU A 257 11.91 -0.59 12.68
CA GLU A 257 13.09 0.25 12.82
C GLU A 257 12.97 1.51 11.94
N ALA A 258 12.51 1.36 10.71
CA ALA A 258 12.30 2.48 9.80
C ALA A 258 11.19 3.41 10.31
N LEU A 259 10.00 2.89 10.60
CA LEU A 259 8.86 3.66 11.11
C LEU A 259 9.17 4.42 12.39
N ASN A 260 9.93 3.80 13.31
CA ASN A 260 10.28 4.43 14.59
C ASN A 260 11.32 5.55 14.47
N ASN A 261 12.03 5.67 13.34
CA ASN A 261 13.14 6.61 13.20
C ASN A 261 13.05 7.53 11.98
N TYR A 262 12.09 7.30 11.07
CA TYR A 262 11.93 8.15 9.89
C TYR A 262 11.48 9.56 10.33
N PRO A 263 12.25 10.62 10.03
CA PRO A 263 11.90 11.99 10.38
C PRO A 263 10.93 12.54 9.33
N GLU A 264 9.64 12.22 9.49
CA GLU A 264 8.63 12.62 8.54
C GLU A 264 8.26 14.09 8.72
N GLU A 265 8.26 14.85 7.63
CA GLU A 265 7.76 16.22 7.54
C GLU A 265 6.41 16.22 6.81
N PHE A 266 5.59 17.25 7.01
CA PHE A 266 4.33 17.38 6.28
C PHE A 266 4.60 17.89 4.87
N GLU A 267 4.18 17.13 3.87
CA GLU A 267 4.39 17.40 2.44
C GLU A 267 3.10 17.26 1.63
N ALA A 268 1.95 17.06 2.29
CA ALA A 268 0.70 16.72 1.60
C ALA A 268 -0.20 17.94 1.31
N GLU A 269 0.30 19.17 1.36
CA GLU A 269 -0.49 20.36 1.04
C GLU A 269 -1.14 20.24 -0.33
N GLU A 270 -0.35 19.99 -1.39
CA GLU A 270 -0.82 19.83 -2.76
C GLU A 270 -1.85 18.70 -2.88
N THR A 271 -1.60 17.58 -2.20
CA THR A 271 -2.53 16.43 -2.21
C THR A 271 -3.89 16.80 -1.64
N TRP A 272 -3.94 17.56 -0.54
CA TRP A 272 -5.19 18.01 0.07
C TRP A 272 -5.91 19.13 -0.70
N GLU A 273 -5.15 19.88 -1.51
CA GLU A 273 -5.72 20.93 -2.37
C GLU A 273 -6.32 20.36 -3.65
N GLU A 274 -5.73 19.30 -4.21
CA GLU A 274 -6.11 18.73 -5.50
C GLU A 274 -7.06 17.53 -5.38
N LEU A 275 -6.93 16.73 -4.30
CA LEU A 275 -7.63 15.45 -4.09
C LEU A 275 -8.48 15.46 -2.83
#